data_ba3db92a7fcd8eb2ef14c2798f1c9e1d
#
_entry.id   ba3db92a7fcd8eb2ef14c2798f1c9e1d
#
_cell.length_a   1.000
_cell.length_b   1.000
_cell.length_c   1.000
_cell.angle_alpha   90.00
_cell.angle_beta   90.00
_cell.angle_gamma   90.00
#
_symmetry.space_group_name_H-M   'P 1'
#
loop_
_entity.id
_entity.type
_entity.pdbx_description
1 polymer ?
#
loop_
_entity_poly.entity_id
_entity_poly.type
_entity_poly.pdbx_seq_one_letter_code
_entity_poly.pdbx_strand_id
1 'polypeptide(L)'
;MKSIALIGSNGFVGKSIRKYIENDKNNLITCVTRDNYEEARLQKKYDILINSAMPSKRFWAKKNPHEDFIETVEKTFKIVNDWKSSKIIQISSISARSQLNTTYGRHKATAEKLVENSKNLILRLGPMYGESLNKGVLIDLKENNPVYVSKESLYCFAP
;
A
#
# COMPACT_ATOMS: atom_id res chain seq x y z
N MET A 1 23.85 7.72 3.93
CA MET A 1 22.59 7.58 4.69
C MET A 1 21.44 8.04 3.82
N LYS A 2 20.42 7.19 3.62
CA LYS A 2 19.24 7.54 2.80
C LYS A 2 18.13 8.08 3.68
N SER A 3 17.47 9.14 3.23
CA SER A 3 16.30 9.70 3.89
C SER A 3 15.02 9.14 3.26
N ILE A 4 14.18 8.49 4.07
CA ILE A 4 13.01 7.75 3.61
C ILE A 4 11.76 8.29 4.30
N ALA A 5 10.77 8.70 3.52
CA ALA A 5 9.43 8.99 4.01
C ALA A 5 8.53 7.75 3.81
N LEU A 6 7.81 7.33 4.86
CA LEU A 6 6.89 6.21 4.80
C LEU A 6 5.47 6.66 5.14
N ILE A 7 4.60 6.68 4.14
CA ILE A 7 3.16 6.91 4.31
C ILE A 7 2.48 5.56 4.56
N GLY A 8 1.63 5.48 5.60
CA GLY A 8 0.92 4.26 5.98
C GLY A 8 1.71 3.31 6.89
N SER A 9 2.64 3.84 7.67
CA SER A 9 3.50 3.11 8.61
C SER A 9 2.76 2.28 9.68
N ASN A 10 1.49 2.59 9.95
CA ASN A 10 0.65 1.90 10.94
C ASN A 10 -0.14 0.71 10.35
N GLY A 11 -0.17 0.56 9.03
CA GLY A 11 -0.80 -0.57 8.34
C GLY A 11 0.03 -1.87 8.44
N PHE A 12 -0.55 -3.02 8.10
CA PHE A 12 0.12 -4.32 8.14
C PHE A 12 1.46 -4.30 7.37
N VAL A 13 1.43 -3.90 6.10
CA VAL A 13 2.64 -3.80 5.27
C VAL A 13 3.57 -2.69 5.77
N GLY A 14 3.01 -1.52 6.13
CA GLY A 14 3.81 -0.38 6.58
C GLY A 14 4.59 -0.66 7.87
N LYS A 15 4.00 -1.40 8.83
CA LYS A 15 4.70 -1.83 10.05
C LYS A 15 5.91 -2.71 9.74
N SER A 16 5.75 -3.67 8.83
CA SER A 16 6.83 -4.57 8.43
C SER A 16 7.96 -3.81 7.72
N ILE A 17 7.61 -2.92 6.79
CA ILE A 17 8.57 -2.05 6.11
C ILE A 17 9.30 -1.14 7.11
N ARG A 18 8.58 -0.52 8.02
CA ARG A 18 9.15 0.33 9.08
C ARG A 18 10.17 -0.43 9.91
N LYS A 19 9.78 -1.59 10.46
CA LYS A 19 10.66 -2.46 11.27
C LYS A 19 11.93 -2.85 10.51
N TYR A 20 11.81 -3.18 9.22
CA TYR A 20 12.95 -3.54 8.39
C TYR A 20 13.92 -2.36 8.19
N ILE A 21 13.39 -1.17 7.88
CA ILE A 21 14.22 0.02 7.63
C ILE A 21 14.90 0.51 8.91
N GLU A 22 14.19 0.50 10.05
CA GLU A 22 14.73 0.92 11.35
C GLU A 22 15.91 0.05 11.83
N ASN A 23 15.99 -1.20 11.36
CA ASN A 23 17.12 -2.08 11.67
C ASN A 23 18.42 -1.74 10.92
N ASP A 24 18.35 -0.96 9.84
CA ASP A 24 19.51 -0.51 9.07
C ASP A 24 19.91 0.91 9.45
N LYS A 25 21.00 1.06 10.21
CA LYS A 25 21.54 2.35 10.65
C LYS A 25 21.93 3.32 9.52
N ASN A 26 22.01 2.84 8.28
CA ASN A 26 22.28 3.68 7.09
C ASN A 26 21.04 4.39 6.56
N ASN A 27 19.87 4.16 7.16
CA ASN A 27 18.62 4.77 6.74
C ASN A 27 18.04 5.66 7.85
N LEU A 28 17.49 6.79 7.43
CA LEU A 28 16.70 7.67 8.28
C LEU A 28 15.25 7.64 7.81
N ILE A 29 14.36 7.10 8.64
CA ILE A 29 12.95 6.99 8.32
C ILE A 29 12.12 8.08 9.01
N THR A 30 11.19 8.67 8.26
CA THR A 30 10.14 9.56 8.75
C THR A 30 8.78 8.92 8.46
N CYS A 31 8.03 8.57 9.52
CA CYS A 31 6.66 8.09 9.38
C CYS A 31 5.73 9.28 9.10
N VAL A 32 5.12 9.26 7.92
CA VAL A 32 4.21 10.34 7.49
C VAL A 32 2.77 9.90 7.73
N THR A 33 2.06 10.70 8.54
CA THR A 33 0.65 10.55 8.89
C THR A 33 -0.19 11.67 8.26
N ARG A 34 -1.50 11.65 8.47
CA ARG A 34 -2.36 12.77 8.03
C ARG A 34 -1.99 14.07 8.74
N ASP A 35 -1.64 14.00 10.01
CA ASP A 35 -1.40 15.16 10.87
C ASP A 35 -0.09 15.88 10.52
N ASN A 36 0.95 15.14 10.12
CA ASN A 36 2.27 15.71 9.80
C ASN A 36 2.60 15.73 8.30
N TYR A 37 1.62 15.44 7.43
CA TYR A 37 1.86 15.32 5.99
C TYR A 37 2.42 16.61 5.37
N GLU A 38 1.79 17.74 5.68
CA GLU A 38 2.21 19.05 5.12
C GLU A 38 3.58 19.46 5.65
N GLU A 39 3.83 19.27 6.93
CA GLU A 39 5.12 19.52 7.54
C GLU A 39 6.21 18.63 6.90
N ALA A 40 6.00 17.33 6.84
CA ALA A 40 6.97 16.38 6.31
C ALA A 40 7.35 16.68 4.85
N ARG A 41 6.39 17.07 3.99
CA ARG A 41 6.68 17.35 2.58
C ARG A 41 7.41 18.68 2.36
N LEU A 42 7.30 19.63 3.26
CA LEU A 42 7.90 20.97 3.14
C LEU A 42 9.28 21.08 3.80
N GLN A 43 9.48 20.40 4.93
CA GLN A 43 10.67 20.54 5.75
C GLN A 43 11.91 19.85 5.19
N LYS A 44 11.76 18.79 4.39
CA LYS A 44 12.89 17.93 4.03
C LYS A 44 12.74 17.33 2.64
N LYS A 45 13.84 17.30 1.90
CA LYS A 45 13.95 16.44 0.71
C LYS A 45 14.20 15.01 1.16
N TYR A 46 13.39 14.08 0.68
CA TYR A 46 13.59 12.65 0.89
C TYR A 46 14.12 12.01 -0.39
N ASP A 47 15.06 11.08 -0.24
CA ASP A 47 15.57 10.29 -1.36
C ASP A 47 14.48 9.34 -1.88
N ILE A 48 13.73 8.76 -0.95
CA ILE A 48 12.70 7.77 -1.24
C ILE A 48 11.41 8.11 -0.48
N LEU A 49 10.28 8.05 -1.17
CA LEU A 49 8.95 7.99 -0.58
C LEU A 49 8.36 6.60 -0.79
N ILE A 50 7.94 5.94 0.29
CA ILE A 50 7.21 4.67 0.23
C ILE A 50 5.75 4.95 0.56
N ASN A 51 4.85 4.68 -0.39
CA ASN A 51 3.41 4.79 -0.18
C ASN A 51 2.79 3.40 0.05
N SER A 52 2.44 3.10 1.29
CA SER A 52 1.73 1.89 1.71
C SER A 52 0.31 2.18 2.27
N ALA A 53 -0.23 3.39 2.02
CA ALA A 53 -1.47 3.87 2.66
C ALA A 53 -2.76 3.59 1.86
N MET A 54 -2.70 2.84 0.76
CA MET A 54 -3.90 2.54 -0.01
C MET A 54 -4.80 1.52 0.69
N PRO A 55 -6.15 1.63 0.58
CA PRO A 55 -7.08 0.63 1.06
C PRO A 55 -6.77 -0.76 0.51
N SER A 56 -7.03 -1.81 1.30
CA SER A 56 -6.76 -3.20 0.93
C SER A 56 -7.98 -4.12 1.10
N LYS A 57 -9.20 -3.55 1.16
CA LYS A 57 -10.45 -4.26 1.37
C LYS A 57 -11.30 -4.27 0.10
N ARG A 58 -11.30 -5.37 -0.67
CA ARG A 58 -12.03 -5.51 -1.94
C ARG A 58 -13.55 -5.33 -1.79
N PHE A 59 -14.14 -5.96 -0.76
CA PHE A 59 -15.57 -5.83 -0.50
C PHE A 59 -15.97 -4.41 -0.12
N TRP A 60 -15.13 -3.71 0.62
CA TRP A 60 -15.35 -2.31 0.95
C TRP A 60 -15.34 -1.44 -0.31
N ALA A 61 -14.34 -1.62 -1.18
CA ALA A 61 -14.24 -0.91 -2.46
C ALA A 61 -15.48 -1.15 -3.37
N LYS A 62 -16.03 -2.38 -3.36
CA LYS A 62 -17.26 -2.69 -4.08
C LYS A 62 -18.49 -1.96 -3.52
N LYS A 63 -18.59 -1.85 -2.19
CA LYS A 63 -19.70 -1.17 -1.51
C LYS A 63 -19.57 0.36 -1.51
N ASN A 64 -18.36 0.87 -1.50
CA ASN A 64 -18.03 2.29 -1.38
C ASN A 64 -17.07 2.70 -2.51
N PRO A 65 -17.50 2.67 -3.78
CA PRO A 65 -16.60 2.89 -4.93
C PRO A 65 -16.04 4.31 -4.99
N HIS A 66 -16.80 5.29 -4.57
CA HIS A 66 -16.37 6.69 -4.55
C HIS A 66 -15.28 6.94 -3.50
N GLU A 67 -15.50 6.47 -2.29
CA GLU A 67 -14.53 6.58 -1.19
C GLU A 67 -13.24 5.82 -1.51
N ASP A 68 -13.35 4.65 -2.15
CA ASP A 68 -12.18 3.89 -2.60
C ASP A 68 -11.42 4.64 -3.71
N PHE A 69 -12.11 5.34 -4.59
CA PHE A 69 -11.48 6.21 -5.59
C PHE A 69 -10.68 7.34 -4.91
N ILE A 70 -11.28 8.06 -3.97
CA ILE A 70 -10.62 9.14 -3.22
C ILE A 70 -9.37 8.59 -2.51
N GLU A 71 -9.53 7.52 -1.73
CA GLU A 71 -8.45 6.97 -0.91
C GLU A 71 -7.36 6.25 -1.72
N THR A 72 -7.65 5.81 -2.95
CA THR A 72 -6.69 5.09 -3.79
C THR A 72 -6.14 5.97 -4.92
N VAL A 73 -7.00 6.59 -5.71
CA VAL A 73 -6.59 7.29 -6.93
C VAL A 73 -6.24 8.74 -6.65
N GLU A 74 -7.17 9.50 -6.07
CA GLU A 74 -6.99 10.93 -5.79
C GLU A 74 -5.84 11.18 -4.81
N LYS A 75 -5.77 10.39 -3.74
CA LYS A 75 -4.65 10.44 -2.79
C LYS A 75 -3.31 10.12 -3.45
N THR A 76 -3.26 9.13 -4.34
CA THR A 76 -2.03 8.83 -5.09
C THR A 76 -1.65 9.97 -6.01
N PHE A 77 -2.61 10.58 -6.70
CA PHE A 77 -2.37 11.78 -7.52
C PHE A 77 -1.75 12.91 -6.68
N LYS A 78 -2.33 13.21 -5.52
CA LYS A 78 -1.78 14.22 -4.59
C LYS A 78 -0.34 13.88 -4.20
N ILE A 79 -0.08 12.64 -3.76
CA ILE A 79 1.25 12.19 -3.35
C ILE A 79 2.28 12.36 -4.48
N VAL A 80 1.96 11.93 -5.69
CA VAL A 80 2.88 12.03 -6.84
C VAL A 80 3.24 13.48 -7.14
N ASN A 81 2.28 14.40 -7.01
CA ASN A 81 2.52 15.83 -7.26
C ASN A 81 3.28 16.51 -6.12
N ASP A 82 2.97 16.18 -4.88
CA ASP A 82 3.60 16.78 -3.71
C ASP A 82 5.06 16.31 -3.51
N TRP A 83 5.39 15.08 -3.93
CA TRP A 83 6.69 14.45 -3.69
C TRP A 83 7.51 14.23 -4.97
N LYS A 84 7.39 15.13 -5.94
CA LYS A 84 8.06 15.04 -7.27
C LYS A 84 9.57 14.82 -7.23
N SER A 85 10.26 15.34 -6.23
CA SER A 85 11.72 15.21 -6.10
C SER A 85 12.17 13.84 -5.61
N SER A 86 11.32 13.08 -4.92
CA SER A 86 11.63 11.76 -4.37
C SER A 86 11.43 10.64 -5.39
N LYS A 87 12.17 9.54 -5.23
CA LYS A 87 11.83 8.28 -5.86
C LYS A 87 10.62 7.68 -5.13
N ILE A 88 9.52 7.43 -5.82
CA ILE A 88 8.32 6.84 -5.21
C ILE A 88 8.37 5.32 -5.35
N ILE A 89 8.18 4.62 -4.22
CA ILE A 89 7.90 3.18 -4.16
C ILE A 89 6.43 3.02 -3.77
N GLN A 90 5.61 2.60 -4.73
CA GLN A 90 4.17 2.41 -4.54
C GLN A 90 3.88 0.97 -4.19
N ILE A 91 3.30 0.75 -3.00
CA ILE A 91 2.79 -0.57 -2.64
C ILE A 91 1.41 -0.74 -3.26
N SER A 92 1.29 -1.68 -4.19
CA SER A 92 0.08 -1.98 -4.93
C SER A 92 -0.37 -3.44 -4.69
N SER A 93 -1.25 -3.95 -5.51
CA SER A 93 -1.81 -5.30 -5.42
C SER A 93 -1.75 -6.02 -6.76
N ILE A 94 -1.58 -7.33 -6.75
CA ILE A 94 -1.74 -8.17 -7.95
C ILE A 94 -3.10 -7.96 -8.62
N SER A 95 -4.12 -7.55 -7.87
CA SER A 95 -5.45 -7.23 -8.39
C SER A 95 -5.45 -6.10 -9.43
N ALA A 96 -4.47 -5.21 -9.40
CA ALA A 96 -4.28 -4.17 -10.41
C ALA A 96 -4.01 -4.74 -11.82
N ARG A 97 -3.58 -5.99 -11.91
CA ARG A 97 -3.32 -6.69 -13.17
C ARG A 97 -4.34 -7.80 -13.46
N SER A 98 -4.73 -8.56 -12.44
CA SER A 98 -5.52 -9.79 -12.59
C SER A 98 -7.02 -9.61 -12.36
N GLN A 99 -7.48 -8.47 -11.84
CA GLN A 99 -8.89 -8.26 -11.43
C GLN A 99 -9.45 -6.91 -11.92
N LEU A 100 -9.18 -6.55 -13.17
CA LEU A 100 -9.66 -5.29 -13.77
C LEU A 100 -11.18 -5.22 -13.95
N ASN A 101 -11.89 -6.34 -13.82
CA ASN A 101 -13.34 -6.38 -13.76
C ASN A 101 -13.93 -5.92 -12.41
N THR A 102 -13.09 -5.66 -11.40
CA THR A 102 -13.51 -5.17 -10.09
C THR A 102 -13.18 -3.68 -9.89
N THR A 103 -13.97 -2.99 -9.07
CA THR A 103 -13.68 -1.60 -8.66
C THR A 103 -12.28 -1.48 -8.04
N TYR A 104 -11.98 -2.35 -7.10
CA TYR A 104 -10.68 -2.39 -6.42
C TYR A 104 -9.51 -2.54 -7.40
N GLY A 105 -9.59 -3.50 -8.33
CA GLY A 105 -8.54 -3.75 -9.31
C GLY A 105 -8.33 -2.56 -10.26
N ARG A 106 -9.43 -1.96 -10.74
CA ARG A 106 -9.37 -0.76 -11.61
C ARG A 106 -8.73 0.43 -10.90
N HIS A 107 -9.14 0.72 -9.65
CA HIS A 107 -8.57 1.85 -8.90
C HIS A 107 -7.08 1.65 -8.62
N LYS A 108 -6.68 0.41 -8.26
CA LYS A 108 -5.25 0.08 -8.11
C LYS A 108 -4.47 0.28 -9.41
N ALA A 109 -4.99 -0.19 -10.54
CA ALA A 109 -4.35 -0.01 -11.85
C ALA A 109 -4.25 1.48 -12.24
N THR A 110 -5.29 2.26 -11.98
CA THR A 110 -5.28 3.72 -12.22
C THR A 110 -4.22 4.41 -11.34
N ALA A 111 -4.16 4.07 -10.06
CA ALA A 111 -3.14 4.61 -9.15
C ALA A 111 -1.71 4.27 -9.61
N GLU A 112 -1.48 3.06 -10.14
CA GLU A 112 -0.19 2.67 -10.72
C GLU A 112 0.20 3.56 -11.90
N LYS A 113 -0.76 3.88 -12.80
CA LYS A 113 -0.49 4.76 -13.95
C LYS A 113 -0.09 6.17 -13.53
N LEU A 114 -0.59 6.68 -12.42
CA LEU A 114 -0.17 7.99 -11.88
C LEU A 114 1.28 7.99 -11.40
N VAL A 115 1.77 6.85 -10.92
CA VAL A 115 3.13 6.70 -10.38
C VAL A 115 4.14 6.31 -11.45
N GLU A 116 3.69 5.69 -12.55
CA GLU A 116 4.54 5.09 -13.56
C GLU A 116 5.47 6.11 -14.23
N ASN A 117 6.76 5.97 -13.98
CA ASN A 117 7.84 6.66 -14.68
C ASN A 117 9.17 5.90 -14.49
N SER A 118 10.23 6.35 -15.15
CA SER A 118 11.55 5.67 -15.15
C SER A 118 12.25 5.61 -13.78
N LYS A 119 11.92 6.50 -12.85
CA LYS A 119 12.56 6.54 -11.51
C LYS A 119 11.80 5.81 -10.43
N ASN A 120 10.49 5.63 -10.58
CA ASN A 120 9.61 5.07 -9.57
C ASN A 120 9.54 3.54 -9.63
N LEU A 121 9.06 2.93 -8.56
CA LEU A 121 8.88 1.48 -8.46
C LEU A 121 7.47 1.16 -7.99
N ILE A 122 6.84 0.19 -8.64
CA ILE A 122 5.53 -0.34 -8.25
C ILE A 122 5.71 -1.78 -7.77
N LEU A 123 5.35 -2.05 -6.52
CA LEU A 123 5.39 -3.37 -5.91
C LEU A 123 3.96 -3.91 -5.75
N ARG A 124 3.59 -4.91 -6.54
CA ARG A 124 2.29 -5.57 -6.48
C ARG A 124 2.36 -6.73 -5.50
N LEU A 125 1.71 -6.57 -4.35
CA LEU A 125 1.66 -7.62 -3.33
C LEU A 125 0.47 -8.56 -3.58
N GLY A 126 0.71 -9.84 -3.36
CA GLY A 126 -0.30 -10.90 -3.32
C GLY A 126 -0.89 -11.09 -1.91
N PRO A 127 -1.50 -12.24 -1.63
CA PRO A 127 -1.85 -12.66 -0.29
C PRO A 127 -0.60 -12.77 0.59
N MET A 128 -0.72 -12.31 1.85
CA MET A 128 0.38 -12.28 2.80
C MET A 128 -0.03 -12.96 4.11
N TYR A 129 0.95 -13.39 4.89
CA TYR A 129 0.76 -13.84 6.26
C TYR A 129 1.76 -13.11 7.19
N GLY A 130 1.55 -13.18 8.49
CA GLY A 130 2.44 -12.57 9.49
C GLY A 130 1.71 -12.30 10.81
N GLU A 131 2.49 -12.00 11.85
CA GLU A 131 2.00 -11.84 13.23
C GLU A 131 0.88 -10.81 13.41
N SER A 132 0.91 -9.72 12.67
CA SER A 132 -0.09 -8.64 12.76
C SER A 132 -1.20 -8.74 11.72
N LEU A 133 -1.35 -9.90 11.05
CA LEU A 133 -2.44 -10.13 10.11
C LEU A 133 -3.77 -10.20 10.86
N ASN A 134 -4.74 -9.39 10.46
CA ASN A 134 -6.05 -9.28 11.11
C ASN A 134 -7.23 -9.43 10.14
N LYS A 135 -7.01 -9.95 8.95
CA LYS A 135 -8.04 -10.16 7.93
C LYS A 135 -7.60 -11.11 6.83
N GLY A 136 -8.58 -11.57 6.06
CA GLY A 136 -8.38 -12.45 4.90
C GLY A 136 -8.58 -13.92 5.23
N VAL A 137 -8.51 -14.76 4.21
CA VAL A 137 -8.90 -16.17 4.28
C VAL A 137 -8.27 -16.95 5.45
N LEU A 138 -7.01 -16.68 5.80
CA LEU A 138 -6.35 -17.35 6.91
C LEU A 138 -6.96 -16.98 8.27
N ILE A 139 -7.33 -15.71 8.45
CA ILE A 139 -8.02 -15.25 9.67
C ILE A 139 -9.45 -15.76 9.71
N ASP A 140 -10.15 -15.70 8.58
CA ASP A 140 -11.53 -16.19 8.48
C ASP A 140 -11.59 -17.68 8.83
N LEU A 141 -10.66 -18.50 8.34
CA LEU A 141 -10.55 -19.92 8.71
C LEU A 141 -10.22 -20.13 10.19
N LYS A 142 -9.28 -19.35 10.73
CA LYS A 142 -8.87 -19.44 12.15
C LYS A 142 -10.02 -19.08 13.10
N GLU A 143 -10.84 -18.09 12.72
CA GLU A 143 -11.92 -17.56 13.53
C GLU A 143 -13.29 -18.21 13.24
N ASN A 144 -13.33 -19.25 12.39
CA ASN A 144 -14.55 -19.90 11.92
C ASN A 144 -15.56 -18.93 11.25
N ASN A 145 -15.06 -17.87 10.62
CA ASN A 145 -15.88 -16.96 9.82
C ASN A 145 -16.24 -17.59 8.46
N PRO A 146 -17.32 -17.12 7.81
CA PRO A 146 -17.68 -17.58 6.48
C PRO A 146 -16.54 -17.32 5.48
N VAL A 147 -16.09 -18.36 4.76
CA VAL A 147 -15.06 -18.30 3.73
C VAL A 147 -15.71 -18.37 2.35
N TYR A 148 -15.43 -17.39 1.51
CA TYR A 148 -16.04 -17.21 0.18
C TYR A 148 -15.10 -17.64 -0.96
N VAL A 149 -14.30 -18.68 -0.73
CA VAL A 149 -13.39 -19.27 -1.73
C VAL A 149 -13.62 -20.76 -1.80
N SER A 150 -13.38 -21.36 -2.96
CA SER A 150 -13.47 -22.82 -3.16
C SER A 150 -12.40 -23.56 -2.34
N LYS A 151 -12.70 -24.79 -1.95
CA LYS A 151 -11.72 -25.68 -1.28
C LYS A 151 -10.54 -26.01 -2.17
N GLU A 152 -10.73 -25.95 -3.49
CA GLU A 152 -9.70 -26.19 -4.51
C GLU A 152 -8.90 -24.92 -4.84
N SER A 153 -9.21 -23.78 -4.23
CA SER A 153 -8.48 -22.54 -4.48
C SER A 153 -7.03 -22.63 -3.98
N LEU A 154 -6.11 -22.34 -4.86
CA LEU A 154 -4.68 -22.30 -4.54
C LEU A 154 -4.24 -20.86 -4.27
N TYR A 155 -3.52 -20.64 -3.20
CA TYR A 155 -2.97 -19.34 -2.82
C TYR A 155 -1.45 -19.44 -2.66
N CYS A 156 -0.74 -18.49 -3.26
CA CYS A 156 0.67 -18.26 -2.98
C CYS A 156 0.76 -17.13 -1.94
N PHE A 157 1.09 -17.47 -0.72
CA PHE A 157 1.26 -16.49 0.36
C PHE A 157 2.73 -16.10 0.49
N ALA A 158 2.97 -14.79 0.69
CA ALA A 158 4.26 -14.23 1.07
C ALA A 158 4.27 -13.85 2.57
N PRO A 159 5.43 -13.96 3.25
CA PRO A 159 5.59 -13.51 4.62
C PRO A 159 5.55 -11.99 4.74
#